data_79ac616aea058ce41b4d7bbbf24a66f5
#
_entry.id   79ac616aea058ce41b4d7bbbf24a66f5
#
_cell.length_a   1.000
_cell.length_b   1.000
_cell.length_c   1.000
_cell.angle_alpha   90.00
_cell.angle_beta   90.00
_cell.angle_gamma   90.00
#
_symmetry.space_group_name_H-M   'P 1'
#
loop_
_entity.id
_entity.type
_entity.pdbx_description
1 polymer ?
#
loop_
_entity_poly.entity_id
_entity_poly.type
_entity_poly.pdbx_seq_one_letter_code
_entity_poly.pdbx_strand_id
1 'polypeptide(L)'
;MRKIEEKENYIAHKNKENGKIQTIKEHSENTARLCMEMSIPELKEINRIIGLLHDIGKYQNSFQRRMKDEKIRVEHSICGAQIAKKIYEKPFLALAYLMEYCIAGHHSGIPDGGVQNGRPDSLNTRLQREIGDRTVG
;
A
#
# COMPACT_ATOMS: atom_id res chain seq x y z
N MET A 1 -21.53 1.30 -10.64
CA MET A 1 -20.81 0.77 -11.80
C MET A 1 -19.80 1.76 -12.38
N ARG A 2 -20.18 2.95 -12.82
CA ARG A 2 -19.21 3.93 -13.38
C ARG A 2 -18.00 4.24 -12.46
N LYS A 3 -18.19 4.39 -11.16
CA LYS A 3 -17.08 4.68 -10.21
C LYS A 3 -16.06 3.53 -10.05
N ILE A 4 -16.46 2.30 -10.30
CA ILE A 4 -15.57 1.14 -10.24
C ILE A 4 -14.76 1.05 -11.53
N GLU A 5 -15.38 1.22 -12.68
CA GLU A 5 -14.73 1.23 -13.99
C GLU A 5 -13.71 2.37 -14.14
N GLU A 6 -13.99 3.55 -13.56
CA GLU A 6 -13.05 4.67 -13.53
C GLU A 6 -11.78 4.33 -12.73
N LYS A 7 -11.90 3.61 -11.60
CA LYS A 7 -10.76 3.23 -10.75
C LYS A 7 -9.91 2.11 -11.34
N GLU A 8 -10.44 1.29 -12.22
CA GLU A 8 -9.66 0.24 -12.92
C GLU A 8 -8.53 0.83 -13.77
N ASN A 9 -8.64 2.07 -14.19
CA ASN A 9 -7.65 2.78 -15.00
C ASN A 9 -6.70 3.67 -14.17
N TYR A 10 -6.77 3.64 -12.83
CA TYR A 10 -5.88 4.43 -12.01
C TYR A 10 -4.43 3.98 -12.15
N ILE A 11 -3.53 4.96 -12.26
CA ILE A 11 -2.14 4.77 -12.64
C ILE A 11 -1.27 4.49 -11.42
N ALA A 12 -0.50 3.41 -11.44
CA ALA A 12 0.55 3.13 -10.47
C ALA A 12 1.89 3.75 -10.88
N HIS A 13 2.26 3.59 -12.15
CA HIS A 13 3.51 4.07 -12.71
C HIS A 13 3.33 4.58 -14.13
N LYS A 14 4.12 5.60 -14.46
CA LYS A 14 4.28 6.11 -15.82
C LYS A 14 5.75 6.19 -16.16
N ASN A 15 6.17 5.50 -17.19
CA ASN A 15 7.53 5.61 -17.68
C ASN A 15 7.73 6.99 -18.36
N LYS A 16 8.71 7.74 -17.89
CA LYS A 16 8.98 9.11 -18.39
C LYS A 16 9.57 9.14 -19.79
N GLU A 17 10.27 8.07 -20.17
CA GLU A 17 10.96 8.02 -21.49
C GLU A 17 10.01 7.68 -22.63
N ASN A 18 9.14 6.68 -22.43
CA ASN A 18 8.27 6.15 -23.48
C ASN A 18 6.77 6.38 -23.22
N GLY A 19 6.39 6.98 -22.09
CA GLY A 19 5.01 7.25 -21.73
C GLY A 19 4.18 6.02 -21.35
N LYS A 20 4.78 4.82 -21.28
CA LYS A 20 4.07 3.58 -20.93
C LYS A 20 3.47 3.67 -19.53
N ILE A 21 2.20 3.31 -19.43
CA ILE A 21 1.43 3.34 -18.19
C ILE A 21 1.25 1.92 -17.67
N GLN A 22 1.39 1.75 -16.34
CA GLN A 22 0.97 0.57 -15.61
C GLN A 22 -0.15 0.96 -14.66
N THR A 23 -1.29 0.26 -14.71
CA THR A 23 -2.39 0.50 -13.77
C THR A 23 -2.07 -0.05 -12.39
N ILE A 24 -2.76 0.44 -11.37
CA ILE A 24 -2.60 -0.06 -10.00
C ILE A 24 -2.98 -1.54 -9.93
N LYS A 25 -4.04 -1.94 -10.63
CA LYS A 25 -4.47 -3.34 -10.70
C LYS A 25 -3.37 -4.24 -11.24
N GLU A 26 -2.83 -3.92 -12.42
CA GLU A 26 -1.74 -4.69 -13.03
C GLU A 26 -0.49 -4.75 -12.13
N HIS A 27 -0.13 -3.62 -11.54
CA HIS A 27 1.02 -3.53 -10.65
C HIS A 27 0.83 -4.42 -9.42
N SER A 28 -0.31 -4.33 -8.75
CA SER A 28 -0.61 -5.09 -7.54
C SER A 28 -0.70 -6.59 -7.81
N GLU A 29 -1.37 -7.01 -8.89
CA GLU A 29 -1.47 -8.41 -9.29
C GLU A 29 -0.11 -9.01 -9.65
N ASN A 30 0.71 -8.28 -10.41
CA ASN A 30 2.06 -8.71 -10.77
C ASN A 30 2.97 -8.81 -9.54
N THR A 31 2.92 -7.83 -8.64
CA THR A 31 3.69 -7.86 -7.39
C THR A 31 3.25 -9.02 -6.50
N ALA A 32 1.96 -9.25 -6.36
CA ALA A 32 1.43 -10.38 -5.59
C ALA A 32 1.92 -11.73 -6.13
N ARG A 33 1.92 -11.91 -7.46
CA ARG A 33 2.43 -13.11 -8.11
C ARG A 33 3.92 -13.31 -7.84
N LEU A 34 4.73 -12.28 -7.98
CA LEU A 34 6.17 -12.34 -7.68
C LEU A 34 6.43 -12.65 -6.21
N CYS A 35 5.68 -12.04 -5.29
CA CYS A 35 5.78 -12.33 -3.86
C CYS A 35 5.47 -13.81 -3.56
N MET A 36 4.49 -14.40 -4.24
CA MET A 36 4.20 -15.83 -4.10
C MET A 36 5.33 -16.71 -4.64
N GLU A 37 5.83 -16.39 -5.83
CA GLU A 37 6.88 -17.17 -6.50
C GLU A 37 8.20 -17.19 -5.72
N MET A 38 8.51 -16.07 -5.05
CA MET A 38 9.73 -15.92 -4.24
C MET A 38 9.57 -16.39 -2.80
N SER A 39 8.38 -16.83 -2.41
CA SER A 39 8.04 -17.20 -1.03
C SER A 39 8.30 -18.68 -0.74
N ILE A 40 8.61 -18.96 0.52
CA ILE A 40 8.48 -20.32 1.04
C ILE A 40 7.01 -20.73 1.06
N PRO A 41 6.69 -22.03 0.91
CA PRO A 41 5.31 -22.49 0.78
C PRO A 41 4.35 -22.00 1.88
N GLU A 42 4.83 -21.98 3.13
CA GLU A 42 4.05 -21.62 4.31
C GLU A 42 3.61 -20.16 4.34
N LEU A 43 4.33 -19.28 3.65
CA LEU A 43 4.06 -17.83 3.63
C LEU A 43 3.49 -17.33 2.29
N LYS A 44 3.24 -18.21 1.33
CA LYS A 44 2.77 -17.80 -0.02
C LYS A 44 1.54 -16.91 0.02
N GLU A 45 0.52 -17.30 0.76
CA GLU A 45 -0.73 -16.55 0.81
C GLU A 45 -0.57 -15.19 1.50
N ILE A 46 0.21 -15.15 2.57
CA ILE A 46 0.52 -13.90 3.28
C ILE A 46 1.29 -12.93 2.36
N ASN A 47 2.30 -13.44 1.69
CA ASN A 47 3.12 -12.64 0.79
C ASN A 47 2.32 -12.17 -0.43
N ARG A 48 1.37 -12.97 -0.91
CA ARG A 48 0.42 -12.54 -1.94
C ARG A 48 -0.41 -11.35 -1.47
N ILE A 49 -0.95 -11.41 -0.27
CA ILE A 49 -1.77 -10.33 0.31
C ILE A 49 -0.94 -9.07 0.54
N ILE A 50 0.29 -9.20 1.04
CA ILE A 50 1.23 -8.07 1.17
C ILE A 50 1.45 -7.41 -0.20
N GLY A 51 1.70 -8.20 -1.24
CA GLY A 51 1.86 -7.69 -2.61
C GLY A 51 0.63 -6.96 -3.13
N LEU A 52 -0.58 -7.44 -2.84
CA LEU A 52 -1.82 -6.77 -3.23
C LEU A 52 -2.03 -5.45 -2.49
N LEU A 53 -1.65 -5.37 -1.22
CA LEU A 53 -1.93 -4.22 -0.36
C LEU A 53 -0.85 -3.14 -0.40
N HIS A 54 0.39 -3.45 -0.80
CA HIS A 54 1.52 -2.54 -0.61
C HIS A 54 1.29 -1.14 -1.19
N ASP A 55 0.67 -1.04 -2.34
CA ASP A 55 0.43 0.20 -3.07
C ASP A 55 -1.06 0.60 -3.17
N ILE A 56 -1.92 0.00 -2.36
CA ILE A 56 -3.37 0.29 -2.41
C ILE A 56 -3.69 1.78 -2.15
N GLY A 57 -2.82 2.48 -1.43
CA GLY A 57 -2.95 3.92 -1.20
C GLY A 57 -2.85 4.76 -2.47
N LYS A 58 -2.34 4.23 -3.56
CA LYS A 58 -2.31 4.90 -4.87
C LYS A 58 -3.71 5.10 -5.48
N TYR A 59 -4.72 4.39 -4.98
CA TYR A 59 -6.12 4.64 -5.36
C TYR A 59 -6.69 5.94 -4.81
N GLN A 60 -5.96 6.66 -3.95
CA GLN A 60 -6.37 8.00 -3.50
C GLN A 60 -6.38 8.97 -4.69
N ASN A 61 -7.42 9.80 -4.77
CA ASN A 61 -7.49 10.83 -5.82
C ASN A 61 -6.32 11.82 -5.74
N SER A 62 -5.83 12.11 -4.54
CA SER A 62 -4.63 12.91 -4.31
C SER A 62 -3.40 12.30 -4.96
N PHE A 63 -3.23 10.98 -4.92
CA PHE A 63 -2.14 10.30 -5.60
C PHE A 63 -2.30 10.39 -7.13
N GLN A 64 -3.50 10.23 -7.66
CA GLN A 64 -3.74 10.36 -9.10
C GLN A 64 -3.48 11.80 -9.59
N ARG A 65 -3.77 12.82 -8.77
CA ARG A 65 -3.37 14.20 -9.05
C ARG A 65 -1.85 14.36 -9.06
N ARG A 66 -1.13 13.70 -8.13
CA ARG A 66 0.33 13.68 -8.10
C ARG A 66 0.93 13.13 -9.40
N MET A 67 0.30 12.17 -10.04
CA MET A 67 0.76 11.63 -11.33
C MET A 67 0.79 12.69 -12.45
N LYS A 68 0.03 13.77 -12.27
CA LYS A 68 -0.01 14.94 -13.20
C LYS A 68 0.84 16.09 -12.70
N ASP A 69 1.05 16.21 -11.38
CA ASP A 69 1.83 17.27 -10.74
C ASP A 69 2.73 16.68 -9.65
N GLU A 70 4.01 16.54 -9.96
CA GLU A 70 5.04 15.96 -9.08
C GLU A 70 5.29 16.79 -7.80
N LYS A 71 4.81 18.02 -7.71
CA LYS A 71 4.91 18.85 -6.50
C LYS A 71 3.98 18.36 -5.37
N ILE A 72 2.93 17.64 -5.72
CA ILE A 72 2.00 17.07 -4.75
C ILE A 72 2.67 15.89 -4.06
N ARG A 73 2.77 15.92 -2.73
CA ARG A 73 3.26 14.82 -1.92
C ARG A 73 2.09 14.06 -1.30
N VAL A 74 2.10 12.73 -1.44
CA VAL A 74 1.04 11.86 -0.92
C VAL A 74 1.66 10.67 -0.23
N GLU A 75 1.33 10.49 1.05
CA GLU A 75 1.63 9.26 1.77
C GLU A 75 0.68 8.16 1.27
N HIS A 76 1.22 7.10 0.67
CA HIS A 76 0.41 5.99 0.18
C HIS A 76 0.80 4.63 0.77
N SER A 77 2.04 4.49 1.24
CA SER A 77 2.54 3.21 1.76
C SER A 77 1.85 2.76 3.03
N ILE A 78 1.44 3.69 3.89
CA ILE A 78 0.78 3.34 5.15
C ILE A 78 -0.65 2.83 4.97
N CYS A 79 -1.32 3.17 3.87
CA CYS A 79 -2.71 2.78 3.63
C CYS A 79 -2.91 1.26 3.67
N GLY A 80 -2.05 0.52 2.99
CA GLY A 80 -2.10 -0.94 2.99
C GLY A 80 -1.85 -1.55 4.37
N ALA A 81 -0.93 -0.96 5.13
CA ALA A 81 -0.66 -1.38 6.50
C ALA A 81 -1.88 -1.14 7.43
N GLN A 82 -2.57 -0.02 7.28
CA GLN A 82 -3.80 0.27 8.03
C GLN A 82 -4.92 -0.72 7.69
N ILE A 83 -5.04 -1.12 6.43
CA ILE A 83 -6.02 -2.14 6.00
C ILE A 83 -5.64 -3.50 6.57
N ALA A 84 -4.37 -3.89 6.51
CA ALA A 84 -3.89 -5.14 7.09
C ALA A 84 -4.18 -5.21 8.60
N LYS A 85 -3.91 -4.13 9.33
CA LYS A 85 -4.26 -3.99 10.74
C LYS A 85 -5.75 -4.22 10.98
N LYS A 86 -6.59 -3.50 10.24
CA LYS A 86 -8.05 -3.57 10.40
C LYS A 86 -8.60 -4.98 10.19
N ILE A 87 -8.07 -5.71 9.20
CA ILE A 87 -8.58 -7.03 8.84
C ILE A 87 -8.01 -8.15 9.71
N TYR A 88 -6.72 -8.10 10.02
CA TYR A 88 -5.99 -9.24 10.58
C TYR A 88 -5.60 -9.11 12.05
N GLU A 89 -5.62 -7.91 12.66
CA GLU A 89 -5.13 -7.69 14.01
C GLU A 89 -5.82 -8.57 15.05
N LYS A 90 -7.13 -8.67 15.01
CA LYS A 90 -7.89 -9.48 15.99
C LYS A 90 -7.71 -10.98 15.80
N PRO A 91 -7.86 -11.55 14.58
CA PRO A 91 -7.69 -12.98 14.40
C PRO A 91 -6.22 -13.42 14.47
N PHE A 92 -5.27 -12.59 14.01
CA PHE A 92 -3.87 -12.98 13.83
C PHE A 92 -2.91 -11.82 14.11
N LEU A 93 -2.76 -11.45 15.38
CA LEU A 93 -1.99 -10.27 15.79
C LEU A 93 -0.54 -10.24 15.26
N ALA A 94 0.21 -11.34 15.44
CA ALA A 94 1.60 -11.42 15.01
C ALA A 94 1.73 -11.29 13.49
N LEU A 95 0.78 -11.87 12.77
CA LEU A 95 0.73 -11.81 11.30
C LEU A 95 0.40 -10.42 10.81
N ALA A 96 -0.56 -9.75 11.46
CA ALA A 96 -0.90 -8.37 11.16
C ALA A 96 0.32 -7.45 11.31
N TYR A 97 1.08 -7.58 12.39
CA TYR A 97 2.32 -6.82 12.57
C TYR A 97 3.34 -7.07 11.45
N LEU A 98 3.57 -8.33 11.07
CA LEU A 98 4.46 -8.66 9.97
C LEU A 98 4.05 -7.93 8.68
N MET A 99 2.77 -7.99 8.34
CA MET A 99 2.22 -7.33 7.16
C MET A 99 2.36 -5.81 7.25
N GLU A 100 2.04 -5.21 8.39
CA GLU A 100 2.14 -3.78 8.64
C GLU A 100 3.57 -3.26 8.43
N TYR A 101 4.57 -3.95 9.00
CA TYR A 101 5.98 -3.59 8.83
C TYR A 101 6.44 -3.70 7.38
N CYS A 102 6.12 -4.78 6.71
CA CYS A 102 6.50 -4.99 5.31
C CYS A 102 5.89 -3.94 4.40
N ILE A 103 4.59 -3.67 4.56
CA ILE A 103 3.87 -2.72 3.71
C ILE A 103 4.32 -1.28 4.00
N ALA A 104 4.35 -0.87 5.28
CA ALA A 104 4.76 0.47 5.65
C ALA A 104 6.21 0.80 5.26
N GLY A 105 7.07 -0.22 5.24
CA GLY A 105 8.50 -0.08 4.99
C GLY A 105 8.95 -0.23 3.52
N HIS A 106 8.06 -0.54 2.58
CA HIS A 106 8.50 -0.91 1.24
C HIS A 106 9.19 0.21 0.43
N HIS A 107 9.03 1.47 0.82
CA HIS A 107 9.75 2.60 0.20
C HIS A 107 10.98 3.05 0.96
N SER A 108 10.95 3.00 2.30
CA SER A 108 11.95 3.65 3.14
C SER A 108 12.71 2.71 4.08
N GLY A 109 12.44 1.43 3.99
CA GLY A 109 12.94 0.43 4.94
C GLY A 109 12.00 0.24 6.14
N ILE A 110 12.26 -0.81 6.89
CA ILE A 110 11.44 -1.18 8.05
C ILE A 110 11.50 -0.08 9.10
N PRO A 111 10.37 0.53 9.49
CA PRO A 111 10.36 1.58 10.51
C PRO A 111 10.52 1.00 11.92
N ASP A 112 10.93 1.83 12.87
CA ASP A 112 10.79 1.49 14.28
C ASP A 112 9.32 1.38 14.66
N GLY A 113 8.97 0.46 15.56
CA GLY A 113 7.60 0.29 16.04
C GLY A 113 7.07 1.54 16.74
N GLY A 114 7.85 2.02 17.68
CA GLY A 114 7.53 3.22 18.46
C GLY A 114 6.36 3.01 19.43
N VAL A 115 6.00 4.11 20.07
CA VAL A 115 4.82 4.19 20.92
C VAL A 115 3.77 5.07 20.25
N GLN A 116 2.54 4.99 20.73
CA GLN A 116 1.45 5.84 20.25
C GLN A 116 1.82 7.32 20.45
N ASN A 117 1.65 8.14 19.41
CA ASN A 117 2.06 9.55 19.39
C ASN A 117 3.56 9.78 19.66
N GLY A 118 4.39 8.79 19.31
CA GLY A 118 5.85 8.90 19.38
C GLY A 118 6.43 9.62 18.15
N ARG A 119 7.60 9.16 17.69
CA ARG A 119 8.26 9.75 16.50
C ARG A 119 7.36 9.67 15.28
N PRO A 120 7.31 10.73 14.43
CA PRO A 120 6.42 10.79 13.27
C PRO A 120 6.64 9.65 12.24
N ASP A 121 7.84 9.12 12.16
CA ASP A 121 8.26 8.08 11.23
C ASP A 121 8.07 6.64 11.77
N SER A 122 7.71 6.49 13.05
CA SER A 122 7.46 5.19 13.65
C SER A 122 6.20 4.53 13.08
N LEU A 123 6.16 3.19 13.07
CA LEU A 123 5.01 2.44 12.58
C LEU A 123 3.72 2.83 13.30
N ASN A 124 3.73 2.81 14.64
CA ASN A 124 2.54 3.08 15.43
C ASN A 124 1.97 4.50 15.22
N THR A 125 2.84 5.50 15.08
CA THR A 125 2.39 6.87 14.76
C THR A 125 1.83 6.96 13.34
N ARG A 126 2.50 6.34 12.37
CA ARG A 126 2.04 6.33 10.97
C ARG A 126 0.71 5.62 10.78
N LEU A 127 0.47 4.52 11.50
CA LEU A 127 -0.80 3.77 11.45
C LEU A 127 -2.01 4.59 11.92
N GLN A 128 -1.80 5.64 12.71
CA GLN A 128 -2.85 6.53 13.20
C GLN A 128 -3.15 7.72 12.30
N ARG A 129 -2.35 7.94 11.26
CA ARG A 129 -2.56 9.07 10.34
C ARG A 129 -3.90 8.93 9.63
N GLU A 130 -4.61 10.05 9.57
CA GLU A 130 -5.74 10.17 8.66
C GLU A 130 -5.21 10.30 7.24
N ILE A 131 -5.71 9.47 6.36
CA ILE A 131 -5.40 9.54 4.93
C ILE A 131 -6.45 10.40 4.29
N GLY A 132 -5.98 11.50 3.67
CA GLY A 132 -6.80 12.64 3.30
C GLY A 132 -7.85 12.41 2.20
N ASP A 133 -7.99 11.21 1.71
CA ASP A 133 -8.93 10.90 0.64
C ASP A 133 -9.59 9.53 0.91
N ARG A 134 -10.49 9.51 1.89
CA ARG A 134 -11.25 8.31 2.26
C ARG A 134 -12.28 7.92 1.19
N THR A 135 -11.86 7.79 -0.04
CA THR A 135 -12.73 7.26 -1.10
C THR A 135 -12.40 5.82 -1.47
N VAL A 136 -11.70 5.12 -0.59
CA VAL A 136 -11.59 3.67 -0.63
C VAL A 136 -12.63 3.10 0.31
N GLY A 137 -13.88 3.20 -0.12
CA GLY A 137 -14.97 2.45 0.47
C GLY A 137 -15.22 1.22 -0.35
#